data_c9f26edf38789ab8dd7087882c74eac7
#
_entry.id   c9f26edf38789ab8dd7087882c74eac7
#
_cell.length_a   1.000
_cell.length_b   1.000
_cell.length_c   1.000
_cell.angle_alpha   90.00
_cell.angle_beta   90.00
_cell.angle_gamma   90.00
#
_symmetry.space_group_name_H-M   'P 1'
#
loop_
_entity.id
_entity.type
_entity.pdbx_description
1 polymer ?
#
loop_
_entity_poly.entity_id
_entity_poly.type
_entity_poly.pdbx_seq_one_letter_code
_entity_poly.pdbx_strand_id
1 'polypeptide(L)'
;MDEIQTLLLSTLPLWITEDAYRQLMVAAFPLNGKVVSFEQKKAEQAMSIPEIREYLKTHTYYQYETHEALLAISDKVSQRDETKSVQLTDEYDSPSLDDGTIAYHRVFGVVTANSYWYFSSKQLEQDIIAAENNPQISAHLLHINSPGGEAWYMDRLSETLRSAKKPIISIYEEYCASAAYYIGCHGQKLYATTNHDFVGCIGTMCSFWNFEPYFEKLGLKKIVAKATNSSRKNKIFEDLKDGKSEDYIKNVLDPMNEQFLSEVKSQRSKLAELDDDAPVLQGESMYTAQAEEVGLIDGKRTLLEAIAEVAELGDAYMGAQSLYGFS
;
A
#
# COMPACT_ATOMS: atom_id res chain seq x y z
N MET A 1 0.40 -15.06 18.26
CA MET A 1 0.62 -15.23 16.81
C MET A 1 0.90 -13.85 16.28
N ASP A 2 1.96 -13.67 15.55
CA ASP A 2 2.32 -12.41 14.90
C ASP A 2 1.26 -12.03 13.84
N GLU A 3 1.10 -10.73 13.54
CA GLU A 3 0.17 -10.26 12.52
C GLU A 3 0.43 -10.90 11.16
N ILE A 4 1.70 -11.04 10.77
CA ILE A 4 2.09 -11.73 9.53
C ILE A 4 1.68 -13.21 9.57
N GLN A 5 1.90 -13.90 10.68
CA GLN A 5 1.45 -15.29 10.81
C GLN A 5 -0.07 -15.39 10.66
N THR A 6 -0.80 -14.44 11.25
CA THR A 6 -2.26 -14.37 11.13
C THR A 6 -2.68 -14.14 9.68
N LEU A 7 -2.04 -13.20 8.99
CA LEU A 7 -2.30 -12.91 7.58
C LEU A 7 -2.03 -14.12 6.69
N LEU A 8 -0.86 -14.76 6.85
CA LEU A 8 -0.45 -15.90 6.03
C LEU A 8 -1.24 -17.19 6.31
N LEU A 9 -1.82 -17.31 7.50
CA LEU A 9 -2.69 -18.43 7.88
C LEU A 9 -4.17 -18.15 7.58
N SER A 10 -4.50 -16.92 7.18
CA SER A 10 -5.86 -16.56 6.81
C SER A 10 -6.20 -17.05 5.40
N THR A 11 -7.49 -17.15 5.11
CA THR A 11 -8.02 -17.38 3.77
C THR A 11 -8.47 -16.08 3.13
N LEU A 12 -7.97 -14.94 3.60
CA LEU A 12 -8.30 -13.64 3.06
C LEU A 12 -7.66 -13.44 1.70
N PRO A 13 -8.34 -12.79 0.76
CA PRO A 13 -7.76 -12.41 -0.51
C PRO A 13 -6.58 -11.46 -0.33
N LEU A 14 -5.51 -11.72 -1.08
CA LEU A 14 -4.29 -10.93 -1.05
C LEU A 14 -4.02 -10.32 -2.43
N TRP A 15 -3.59 -9.07 -2.40
CA TRP A 15 -2.99 -8.35 -3.51
C TRP A 15 -1.50 -8.17 -3.21
N ILE A 16 -0.72 -9.22 -3.48
CA ILE A 16 0.71 -9.29 -3.15
C ILE A 16 1.45 -10.12 -4.19
N THR A 17 2.72 -9.83 -4.42
CA THR A 17 3.56 -10.65 -5.28
C THR A 17 3.89 -12.00 -4.62
N GLU A 18 4.09 -13.05 -5.43
CA GLU A 18 4.46 -14.39 -4.95
C GLU A 18 5.79 -14.38 -4.19
N ASP A 19 6.76 -13.60 -4.63
CA ASP A 19 8.06 -13.49 -3.95
C ASP A 19 7.93 -12.85 -2.58
N ALA A 20 7.15 -11.78 -2.46
CA ALA A 20 6.87 -11.16 -1.17
C ALA A 20 6.09 -12.09 -0.25
N TYR A 21 5.12 -12.86 -0.78
CA TYR A 21 4.43 -13.89 -0.02
C TYR A 21 5.40 -14.94 0.52
N ARG A 22 6.34 -15.44 -0.31
CA ARG A 22 7.37 -16.38 0.13
C ARG A 22 8.30 -15.82 1.19
N GLN A 23 8.74 -14.57 1.04
CA GLN A 23 9.57 -13.91 2.04
C GLN A 23 8.85 -13.78 3.39
N LEU A 24 7.57 -13.41 3.38
CA LEU A 24 6.75 -13.38 4.58
C LEU A 24 6.63 -14.76 5.24
N MET A 25 6.46 -15.83 4.43
CA MET A 25 6.41 -17.21 4.95
C MET A 25 7.70 -17.59 5.64
N VAL A 26 8.86 -17.29 5.05
CA VAL A 26 10.18 -17.57 5.65
C VAL A 26 10.38 -16.79 6.95
N ALA A 27 9.95 -15.51 6.97
CA ALA A 27 10.05 -14.66 8.15
C ALA A 27 9.14 -15.14 9.30
N ALA A 28 7.89 -15.53 8.96
CA ALA A 28 6.90 -15.95 9.93
C ALA A 28 7.15 -17.39 10.50
N PHE A 29 7.73 -18.28 9.66
CA PHE A 29 7.95 -19.69 9.99
C PHE A 29 9.40 -20.10 9.73
N PRO A 30 10.36 -19.61 10.53
CA PRO A 30 11.77 -19.95 10.32
C PRO A 30 11.99 -21.46 10.43
N LEU A 31 12.61 -22.04 9.40
CA LEU A 31 12.81 -23.50 9.24
C LEU A 31 13.69 -24.14 10.32
N ASN A 32 14.37 -23.36 11.16
CA ASN A 32 15.33 -23.85 12.15
C ASN A 32 14.78 -23.97 13.58
N GLY A 33 13.46 -23.98 13.78
CA GLY A 33 12.83 -24.31 15.08
C GLY A 33 13.13 -23.34 16.24
N LYS A 34 13.88 -22.29 16.03
CA LYS A 34 14.01 -21.18 16.97
C LYS A 34 12.96 -20.14 16.65
N VAL A 35 11.74 -20.38 17.10
CA VAL A 35 10.79 -19.31 17.32
C VAL A 35 11.43 -18.41 18.35
N VAL A 36 12.03 -17.31 17.91
CA VAL A 36 12.33 -16.20 18.83
C VAL A 36 10.96 -15.71 19.24
N SER A 37 10.49 -16.14 20.39
CA SER A 37 9.17 -15.75 20.89
C SER A 37 9.17 -14.23 21.06
N PHE A 38 8.41 -13.57 20.22
CA PHE A 38 8.12 -12.13 20.33
C PHE A 38 7.52 -11.80 21.72
N GLU A 39 6.95 -12.78 22.39
CA GLU A 39 6.43 -12.67 23.77
C GLU A 39 7.53 -12.40 24.81
N GLN A 40 8.75 -12.87 24.61
CA GLN A 40 9.85 -12.56 25.55
C GLN A 40 10.33 -11.11 25.43
N LYS A 41 10.19 -10.45 24.29
CA LYS A 41 10.45 -9.02 24.14
C LYS A 41 9.26 -8.13 24.58
N LYS A 42 8.04 -8.64 24.56
CA LYS A 42 6.84 -7.94 25.02
C LYS A 42 6.79 -7.78 26.54
N ALA A 43 7.44 -8.66 27.29
CA ALA A 43 7.41 -8.62 28.75
C ALA A 43 8.32 -7.55 29.36
N GLU A 44 9.25 -6.99 28.60
CA GLU A 44 10.24 -6.06 29.16
C GLU A 44 9.97 -4.58 28.89
N GLN A 45 9.16 -4.19 27.89
CA GLN A 45 8.77 -2.78 27.69
C GLN A 45 7.52 -2.64 26.85
N ALA A 46 6.39 -2.33 27.44
CA ALA A 46 5.26 -1.76 26.72
C ALA A 46 5.63 -0.32 26.30
N MET A 47 6.07 -0.17 25.04
CA MET A 47 6.33 1.15 24.48
C MET A 47 5.01 1.88 24.22
N SER A 48 4.95 3.16 24.51
CA SER A 48 3.83 4.01 24.10
C SER A 48 3.79 4.17 22.56
N ILE A 49 2.63 4.55 22.01
CA ILE A 49 2.50 4.77 20.56
C ILE A 49 3.54 5.76 19.99
N PRO A 50 3.86 6.89 20.65
CA PRO A 50 4.94 7.77 20.24
C PRO A 50 6.32 7.09 20.23
N GLU A 51 6.63 6.28 21.26
CA GLU A 51 7.89 5.54 21.35
C GLU A 51 8.00 4.46 20.28
N ILE A 52 6.90 3.81 19.94
CA ILE A 52 6.83 2.86 18.83
C ILE A 52 7.10 3.56 17.49
N ARG A 53 6.49 4.72 17.24
CA ARG A 53 6.75 5.55 16.05
C ARG A 53 8.23 5.94 15.97
N GLU A 54 8.82 6.39 17.06
CA GLU A 54 10.23 6.76 17.12
C GLU A 54 11.14 5.54 16.92
N TYR A 55 10.82 4.42 17.54
CA TYR A 55 11.55 3.16 17.33
C TYR A 55 11.51 2.70 15.87
N LEU A 56 10.35 2.77 15.21
CA LEU A 56 10.20 2.41 13.81
C LEU A 56 10.96 3.37 12.89
N LYS A 57 11.00 4.68 13.19
CA LYS A 57 11.82 5.66 12.47
C LYS A 57 13.31 5.31 12.50
N THR A 58 13.79 4.75 13.59
CA THR A 58 15.22 4.45 13.80
C THR A 58 15.64 3.03 13.42
N HIS A 59 14.69 2.10 13.26
CA HIS A 59 14.95 0.67 13.06
C HIS A 59 14.37 0.09 11.76
N THR A 60 13.74 0.91 10.91
CA THR A 60 13.36 0.49 9.56
C THR A 60 14.59 0.52 8.65
N TYR A 61 14.68 -0.43 7.73
CA TYR A 61 15.80 -0.66 6.81
C TYR A 61 16.10 0.54 5.90
N TYR A 62 15.23 1.54 5.87
CA TYR A 62 15.30 2.74 5.03
C TYR A 62 15.60 3.97 5.87
N GLN A 63 16.88 4.37 5.92
CA GLN A 63 17.37 5.56 6.63
C GLN A 63 16.90 6.92 6.04
N TYR A 64 16.05 6.91 5.00
CA TYR A 64 15.62 8.15 4.32
C TYR A 64 14.46 8.87 5.00
N GLU A 65 14.04 8.46 6.20
CA GLU A 65 12.68 8.72 6.64
C GLU A 65 12.57 9.26 8.05
N THR A 66 13.62 9.84 8.53
CA THR A 66 13.52 10.74 9.68
C THR A 66 13.04 12.10 9.19
N HIS A 67 12.34 12.84 10.04
CA HIS A 67 12.00 14.24 9.80
C HIS A 67 13.21 15.05 9.28
N GLU A 68 14.41 14.77 9.80
CA GLU A 68 15.67 15.35 9.33
C GLU A 68 15.98 15.01 7.87
N ALA A 69 15.67 13.79 7.41
CA ALA A 69 15.88 13.41 6.01
C ALA A 69 14.87 14.10 5.08
N LEU A 70 13.62 14.26 5.50
CA LEU A 70 12.63 15.05 4.77
C LEU A 70 13.03 16.52 4.69
N LEU A 71 13.51 17.12 5.77
CA LEU A 71 14.05 18.48 5.77
C LEU A 71 15.25 18.61 4.82
N ALA A 72 16.19 17.65 4.86
CA ALA A 72 17.35 17.66 3.98
C ALA A 72 16.98 17.51 2.50
N ILE A 73 15.91 16.77 2.17
CA ILE A 73 15.35 16.66 0.83
C ILE A 73 14.70 17.99 0.44
N SER A 74 13.89 18.59 1.31
CA SER A 74 13.27 19.90 1.11
C SER A 74 14.31 20.98 0.82
N ASP A 75 15.38 21.03 1.60
CA ASP A 75 16.50 21.96 1.38
C ASP A 75 17.18 21.77 0.02
N LYS A 76 17.36 20.51 -0.44
CA LYS A 76 17.97 20.23 -1.75
C LYS A 76 17.06 20.64 -2.91
N VAL A 77 15.76 20.51 -2.77
CA VAL A 77 14.80 20.98 -3.80
C VAL A 77 14.78 22.50 -3.84
N SER A 78 14.74 23.15 -2.70
CA SER A 78 14.76 24.61 -2.57
C SER A 78 16.06 25.25 -3.11
N GLN A 79 17.19 24.55 -3.04
CA GLN A 79 18.47 25.01 -3.63
C GLN A 79 18.50 24.98 -5.16
N ARG A 80 17.62 24.25 -5.82
CA ARG A 80 17.53 24.20 -7.30
C ARG A 80 16.79 25.42 -7.87
N ASP A 81 15.89 25.99 -7.09
CA ASP A 81 15.21 27.24 -7.45
C ASP A 81 15.31 28.17 -6.24
N GLU A 82 16.21 29.16 -6.31
CA GLU A 82 16.48 30.14 -5.24
C GLU A 82 15.23 30.96 -4.86
N THR A 83 14.11 30.82 -5.58
CA THR A 83 12.88 31.57 -5.36
C THR A 83 11.81 30.82 -4.57
N LYS A 84 11.97 29.49 -4.33
CA LYS A 84 10.95 28.67 -3.66
C LYS A 84 11.54 27.74 -2.61
N SER A 85 11.08 27.87 -1.37
CA SER A 85 11.27 26.83 -0.35
C SER A 85 10.15 25.80 -0.49
N VAL A 86 10.51 24.52 -0.68
CA VAL A 86 9.58 23.40 -0.68
C VAL A 86 9.65 22.71 0.66
N GLN A 87 8.53 22.60 1.37
CA GLN A 87 8.44 21.89 2.64
C GLN A 87 7.64 20.60 2.48
N LEU A 88 8.16 19.50 3.00
CA LEU A 88 7.47 18.23 3.11
C LEU A 88 7.10 17.97 4.56
N THR A 89 5.94 17.36 4.80
CA THR A 89 5.52 16.96 6.15
C THR A 89 4.90 15.57 6.17
N ASP A 90 5.12 14.84 7.25
CA ASP A 90 4.40 13.64 7.66
C ASP A 90 3.56 13.90 8.94
N GLU A 91 3.45 15.17 9.35
CA GLU A 91 2.63 15.67 10.47
C GLU A 91 1.45 16.49 9.94
N TYR A 92 0.43 15.81 9.45
CA TYR A 92 -0.67 16.42 8.69
C TYR A 92 -1.58 17.35 9.49
N ASP A 93 -1.66 17.15 10.82
CA ASP A 93 -2.48 17.96 11.74
C ASP A 93 -1.69 19.13 12.37
N SER A 94 -0.43 19.32 11.99
CA SER A 94 0.39 20.37 12.59
C SER A 94 -0.13 21.76 12.21
N PRO A 95 -0.39 22.66 13.17
CA PRO A 95 -0.84 24.02 12.90
C PRO A 95 0.28 24.98 12.53
N SER A 96 1.54 24.53 12.55
CA SER A 96 2.73 25.36 12.35
C SER A 96 3.42 25.10 11.02
N LEU A 97 2.70 24.58 10.03
CA LEU A 97 3.22 24.37 8.69
C LEU A 97 3.24 25.70 7.91
N ASP A 98 4.17 25.82 6.99
CA ASP A 98 4.17 26.92 6.01
C ASP A 98 3.13 26.67 4.93
N ASP A 99 2.58 27.74 4.38
CA ASP A 99 1.65 27.65 3.24
C ASP A 99 2.35 27.02 2.03
N GLY A 100 1.70 26.07 1.39
CA GLY A 100 2.27 25.36 0.26
C GLY A 100 3.03 24.08 0.65
N THR A 101 3.00 23.69 1.93
CA THR A 101 3.58 22.41 2.39
C THR A 101 2.96 21.23 1.66
N ILE A 102 3.80 20.22 1.33
CA ILE A 102 3.40 18.98 0.67
C ILE A 102 3.26 17.88 1.71
N ALA A 103 2.11 17.21 1.74
CA ALA A 103 1.91 16.00 2.53
C ALA A 103 2.68 14.84 1.89
N TYR A 104 3.63 14.28 2.64
CA TYR A 104 4.44 13.15 2.22
C TYR A 104 3.93 11.86 2.85
N HIS A 105 3.45 10.95 2.02
CA HIS A 105 2.87 9.68 2.44
C HIS A 105 3.74 8.52 2.00
N ARG A 106 4.06 7.63 2.93
CA ARG A 106 4.88 6.45 2.68
C ARG A 106 4.00 5.21 2.53
N VAL A 107 4.15 4.50 1.41
CA VAL A 107 3.53 3.21 1.15
C VAL A 107 4.64 2.17 1.05
N PHE A 108 5.21 1.76 2.19
CA PHE A 108 6.39 0.92 2.23
C PHE A 108 6.10 -0.43 2.89
N GLY A 109 6.66 -1.49 2.31
CA GLY A 109 6.48 -2.85 2.78
C GLY A 109 5.11 -3.43 2.44
N VAL A 110 4.70 -4.47 3.17
CA VAL A 110 3.43 -5.17 2.91
C VAL A 110 2.24 -4.31 3.30
N VAL A 111 1.29 -4.17 2.38
CA VAL A 111 0.01 -3.49 2.64
C VAL A 111 -0.85 -4.35 3.57
N THR A 112 -1.30 -3.75 4.66
CA THR A 112 -2.30 -4.35 5.55
C THR A 112 -3.47 -3.39 5.76
N ALA A 113 -4.64 -3.91 6.12
CA ALA A 113 -5.79 -3.05 6.42
C ALA A 113 -5.60 -2.28 7.72
N ASN A 114 -5.01 -2.90 8.75
CA ASN A 114 -4.87 -2.32 10.07
C ASN A 114 -3.68 -2.95 10.81
N SER A 115 -2.56 -2.30 10.83
CA SER A 115 -1.37 -2.74 11.54
C SER A 115 -0.66 -1.58 12.22
N TYR A 116 0.02 -1.88 13.34
CA TYR A 116 0.94 -0.93 13.99
C TYR A 116 2.39 -1.11 13.51
N TRP A 117 2.70 -2.26 12.89
CA TRP A 117 4.07 -2.66 12.55
C TRP A 117 4.37 -2.57 11.06
N TYR A 118 3.33 -2.58 10.24
CA TYR A 118 3.40 -2.54 8.78
C TYR A 118 2.60 -1.37 8.25
N PHE A 119 2.71 -1.10 6.97
CA PHE A 119 1.86 -0.11 6.33
C PHE A 119 0.37 -0.44 6.53
N SER A 120 -0.42 0.57 6.89
CA SER A 120 -1.85 0.43 7.12
C SER A 120 -2.66 1.30 6.16
N SER A 121 -3.54 0.69 5.36
CA SER A 121 -4.44 1.42 4.47
C SER A 121 -5.45 2.29 5.23
N LYS A 122 -5.87 1.89 6.43
CA LYS A 122 -6.70 2.74 7.30
C LYS A 122 -5.96 3.97 7.82
N GLN A 123 -4.68 3.82 8.13
CA GLN A 123 -3.89 4.97 8.58
C GLN A 123 -3.67 5.94 7.41
N LEU A 124 -3.34 5.44 6.21
CA LEU A 124 -3.21 6.28 5.03
C LEU A 124 -4.51 7.06 4.72
N GLU A 125 -5.67 6.41 4.84
CA GLU A 125 -6.96 7.12 4.67
C GLU A 125 -7.07 8.31 5.64
N GLN A 126 -6.76 8.09 6.93
CA GLN A 126 -6.80 9.13 7.94
C GLN A 126 -5.79 10.25 7.66
N ASP A 127 -4.60 9.90 7.22
CA ASP A 127 -3.53 10.84 6.86
C ASP A 127 -3.92 11.70 5.66
N ILE A 128 -4.53 11.12 4.63
CA ILE A 128 -5.06 11.86 3.47
C ILE A 128 -6.16 12.83 3.93
N ILE A 129 -7.12 12.37 4.75
CA ILE A 129 -8.21 13.21 5.26
C ILE A 129 -7.65 14.36 6.11
N ALA A 130 -6.69 14.11 6.98
CA ALA A 130 -6.05 15.14 7.79
C ALA A 130 -5.35 16.19 6.91
N ALA A 131 -4.57 15.73 5.93
CA ALA A 131 -3.87 16.60 5.00
C ALA A 131 -4.83 17.41 4.10
N GLU A 132 -5.95 16.82 3.64
CA GLU A 132 -7.00 17.53 2.90
C GLU A 132 -7.64 18.66 3.73
N ASN A 133 -7.82 18.45 5.04
CA ASN A 133 -8.41 19.41 5.95
C ASN A 133 -7.42 20.51 6.42
N ASN A 134 -6.13 20.35 6.21
CA ASN A 134 -5.13 21.34 6.62
C ASN A 134 -4.91 22.38 5.51
N PRO A 135 -5.28 23.65 5.70
CA PRO A 135 -5.18 24.68 4.66
C PRO A 135 -3.74 25.02 4.24
N GLN A 136 -2.73 24.76 5.08
CA GLN A 136 -1.32 24.97 4.75
C GLN A 136 -0.77 23.90 3.80
N ILE A 137 -1.41 22.74 3.72
CA ILE A 137 -1.00 21.66 2.81
C ILE A 137 -1.60 21.92 1.43
N SER A 138 -0.77 21.90 0.40
CA SER A 138 -1.13 22.21 -0.97
C SER A 138 -1.27 21.00 -1.89
N ALA A 139 -0.60 19.88 -1.57
CA ALA A 139 -0.52 18.70 -2.43
C ALA A 139 -0.15 17.46 -1.62
N HIS A 140 -0.27 16.29 -2.25
CA HIS A 140 0.13 14.99 -1.71
C HIS A 140 1.21 14.34 -2.58
N LEU A 141 2.23 13.77 -1.95
CA LEU A 141 3.21 12.91 -2.58
C LEU A 141 3.10 11.51 -1.98
N LEU A 142 2.70 10.53 -2.79
CA LEU A 142 2.72 9.11 -2.42
C LEU A 142 4.07 8.52 -2.85
N HIS A 143 4.92 8.18 -1.88
CA HIS A 143 6.19 7.50 -2.13
C HIS A 143 6.04 6.01 -1.80
N ILE A 144 6.27 5.15 -2.81
CA ILE A 144 5.87 3.75 -2.77
C ILE A 144 7.09 2.85 -2.92
N ASN A 145 7.21 1.86 -2.03
CA ASN A 145 8.07 0.69 -2.20
C ASN A 145 7.37 -0.51 -1.56
N SER A 146 6.51 -1.16 -2.32
CA SER A 146 5.62 -2.17 -1.76
C SER A 146 5.27 -3.26 -2.77
N PRO A 147 5.34 -4.54 -2.35
CA PRO A 147 4.91 -5.68 -3.16
C PRO A 147 3.38 -5.86 -3.21
N GLY A 148 2.62 -4.99 -2.54
CA GLY A 148 1.20 -5.18 -2.29
C GLY A 148 0.89 -5.83 -0.96
N GLY A 149 -0.28 -6.46 -0.82
CA GLY A 149 -0.68 -7.10 0.42
C GLY A 149 -2.17 -7.40 0.51
N GLU A 150 -2.78 -7.01 1.62
CA GLU A 150 -4.18 -7.29 1.93
C GLU A 150 -5.13 -6.43 1.08
N ALA A 151 -6.15 -7.09 0.49
CA ALA A 151 -7.16 -6.42 -0.33
C ALA A 151 -8.27 -5.73 0.47
N TRP A 152 -8.37 -6.02 1.77
CA TRP A 152 -9.36 -5.40 2.64
C TRP A 152 -9.14 -3.89 2.77
N TYR A 153 -10.23 -3.15 2.83
CA TYR A 153 -10.24 -1.70 3.00
C TYR A 153 -9.79 -0.87 1.79
N MET A 154 -9.42 -1.52 0.68
CA MET A 154 -8.87 -0.83 -0.48
C MET A 154 -9.91 0.03 -1.22
N ASP A 155 -11.17 -0.44 -1.29
CA ASP A 155 -12.27 0.31 -1.89
C ASP A 155 -12.55 1.62 -1.16
N ARG A 156 -12.52 1.60 0.17
CA ARG A 156 -12.72 2.79 0.99
C ARG A 156 -11.56 3.77 0.88
N LEU A 157 -10.34 3.27 0.88
CA LEU A 157 -9.15 4.11 0.64
C LEU A 157 -9.21 4.75 -0.76
N SER A 158 -9.61 3.99 -1.79
CA SER A 158 -9.72 4.53 -3.15
C SER A 158 -10.80 5.61 -3.26
N GLU A 159 -11.91 5.48 -2.54
CA GLU A 159 -12.95 6.52 -2.47
C GLU A 159 -12.37 7.82 -1.88
N THR A 160 -11.56 7.73 -0.82
CA THR A 160 -10.88 8.87 -0.22
C THR A 160 -9.88 9.50 -1.19
N LEU A 161 -9.03 8.70 -1.84
CA LEU A 161 -8.06 9.18 -2.82
C LEU A 161 -8.73 9.84 -4.03
N ARG A 162 -9.83 9.29 -4.55
CA ARG A 162 -10.60 9.89 -5.65
C ARG A 162 -11.28 11.19 -5.27
N SER A 163 -11.68 11.34 -4.01
CA SER A 163 -12.35 12.55 -3.51
C SER A 163 -11.37 13.64 -3.09
N ALA A 164 -10.08 13.36 -3.06
CA ALA A 164 -9.05 14.35 -2.76
C ALA A 164 -9.11 15.50 -3.77
N LYS A 165 -9.04 16.72 -3.26
CA LYS A 165 -9.08 17.96 -4.06
C LYS A 165 -7.70 18.46 -4.38
N LYS A 166 -6.76 18.23 -3.46
CA LYS A 166 -5.37 18.60 -3.62
C LYS A 166 -4.69 17.63 -4.61
N PRO A 167 -3.78 18.11 -5.47
CA PRO A 167 -3.12 17.25 -6.43
C PRO A 167 -2.30 16.15 -5.73
N ILE A 168 -2.29 14.96 -6.34
CA ILE A 168 -1.55 13.79 -5.88
C ILE A 168 -0.55 13.41 -6.96
N ILE A 169 0.74 13.28 -6.62
CA ILE A 169 1.73 12.58 -7.42
C ILE A 169 2.16 11.32 -6.70
N SER A 170 2.29 10.23 -7.45
CA SER A 170 2.86 8.97 -6.98
C SER A 170 4.24 8.75 -7.60
N ILE A 171 5.19 8.33 -6.78
CA ILE A 171 6.51 7.89 -7.23
C ILE A 171 6.87 6.58 -6.52
N TYR A 172 7.52 5.66 -7.21
CA TYR A 172 7.93 4.41 -6.60
C TYR A 172 9.38 4.06 -6.88
N GLU A 173 9.97 3.36 -5.95
CA GLU A 173 11.28 2.73 -6.05
C GLU A 173 11.17 1.23 -5.78
N GLU A 174 11.95 0.42 -6.49
CA GLU A 174 11.96 -1.04 -6.44
C GLU A 174 10.62 -1.67 -6.84
N TYR A 175 9.55 -1.50 -6.03
CA TYR A 175 8.26 -2.18 -6.23
C TYR A 175 7.07 -1.23 -6.08
N CYS A 176 6.16 -1.31 -7.05
CA CYS A 176 4.80 -0.79 -6.94
C CYS A 176 3.84 -1.85 -7.50
N ALA A 177 3.56 -2.89 -6.71
CA ALA A 177 2.85 -4.06 -7.19
C ALA A 177 1.53 -4.30 -6.48
N SER A 178 0.53 -4.81 -7.21
CA SER A 178 -0.73 -5.30 -6.69
C SER A 178 -1.47 -4.24 -5.84
N ALA A 179 -1.76 -4.45 -4.55
CA ALA A 179 -2.41 -3.45 -3.69
C ALA A 179 -1.68 -2.10 -3.65
N ALA A 180 -0.35 -2.10 -3.78
CA ALA A 180 0.42 -0.86 -3.86
C ALA A 180 0.19 -0.12 -5.19
N TYR A 181 0.06 -0.85 -6.30
CA TYR A 181 -0.33 -0.25 -7.58
C TYR A 181 -1.75 0.31 -7.54
N TYR A 182 -2.67 -0.41 -6.88
CA TYR A 182 -4.03 0.08 -6.64
C TYR A 182 -4.04 1.44 -5.92
N ILE A 183 -3.14 1.65 -4.94
CA ILE A 183 -2.97 2.95 -4.28
C ILE A 183 -2.31 3.95 -5.24
N GLY A 184 -1.18 3.57 -5.84
CA GLY A 184 -0.34 4.48 -6.63
C GLY A 184 -1.00 5.00 -7.90
N CYS A 185 -1.91 4.22 -8.52
CA CYS A 185 -2.60 4.63 -9.75
C CYS A 185 -3.54 5.83 -9.58
N HIS A 186 -3.87 6.23 -8.34
CA HIS A 186 -4.67 7.42 -8.05
C HIS A 186 -3.86 8.73 -8.18
N GLY A 187 -2.54 8.68 -8.25
CA GLY A 187 -1.75 9.86 -8.58
C GLY A 187 -2.07 10.37 -10.00
N GLN A 188 -2.20 11.69 -10.15
CA GLN A 188 -2.34 12.32 -11.48
C GLN A 188 -1.16 11.94 -12.40
N LYS A 189 -0.01 11.65 -11.75
CA LYS A 189 1.17 11.04 -12.35
C LYS A 189 1.68 9.92 -11.44
N LEU A 190 2.21 8.88 -12.07
CA LEU A 190 2.90 7.78 -11.40
C LEU A 190 4.26 7.56 -12.08
N TYR A 191 5.33 7.72 -11.34
CA TYR A 191 6.70 7.64 -11.84
C TYR A 191 7.50 6.52 -11.20
N ALA A 192 8.35 5.86 -11.99
CA ALA A 192 9.44 5.02 -11.50
C ALA A 192 10.67 5.89 -11.17
N THR A 193 11.54 5.44 -10.27
CA THR A 193 12.81 6.10 -9.98
C THR A 193 13.95 5.60 -10.86
N THR A 194 13.94 4.31 -11.22
CA THR A 194 14.99 3.67 -12.02
C THR A 194 14.43 2.89 -13.21
N ASN A 195 15.31 2.39 -14.08
CA ASN A 195 14.90 1.54 -15.21
C ASN A 195 14.51 0.12 -14.79
N HIS A 196 14.87 -0.30 -13.57
CA HIS A 196 14.69 -1.65 -13.09
C HIS A 196 13.66 -1.74 -11.95
N ASP A 197 12.93 -0.67 -11.72
CA ASP A 197 11.78 -0.71 -10.81
C ASP A 197 10.66 -1.54 -11.43
N PHE A 198 9.92 -2.26 -10.60
CA PHE A 198 9.01 -3.29 -11.00
C PHE A 198 7.57 -2.93 -10.61
N VAL A 199 6.64 -2.97 -11.57
CA VAL A 199 5.27 -2.49 -11.37
C VAL A 199 4.25 -3.41 -12.04
N GLY A 200 3.01 -3.41 -11.53
CA GLY A 200 1.91 -4.20 -12.07
C GLY A 200 1.34 -5.19 -11.06
N CYS A 201 1.33 -6.48 -11.41
CA CYS A 201 0.70 -7.53 -10.60
C CYS A 201 -0.78 -7.22 -10.30
N ILE A 202 -1.51 -6.72 -11.32
CA ILE A 202 -2.93 -6.37 -11.19
C ILE A 202 -3.75 -7.65 -11.19
N GLY A 203 -4.18 -8.06 -10.01
CA GLY A 203 -4.92 -9.29 -9.84
C GLY A 203 -5.16 -9.66 -8.39
N THR A 204 -6.11 -10.56 -8.18
CA THR A 204 -6.51 -11.03 -6.85
C THR A 204 -6.23 -12.51 -6.71
N MET A 205 -5.52 -12.88 -5.65
CA MET A 205 -5.23 -14.29 -5.35
C MET A 205 -5.49 -14.61 -3.87
N CYS A 206 -5.65 -15.89 -3.58
CA CYS A 206 -5.59 -16.43 -2.23
C CYS A 206 -4.55 -17.56 -2.20
N SER A 207 -3.62 -17.47 -1.26
CA SER A 207 -2.62 -18.51 -1.04
C SER A 207 -2.46 -18.76 0.44
N PHE A 208 -2.55 -20.02 0.85
CA PHE A 208 -2.38 -20.42 2.26
C PHE A 208 -1.87 -21.86 2.35
N TRP A 209 -1.23 -22.18 3.46
CA TRP A 209 -0.78 -23.54 3.74
C TRP A 209 -1.80 -24.29 4.57
N ASN A 210 -2.18 -25.50 4.13
CA ASN A 210 -3.03 -26.38 4.93
C ASN A 210 -2.20 -27.11 5.98
N PHE A 211 -2.23 -26.64 7.23
CA PHE A 211 -1.53 -27.27 8.36
C PHE A 211 -2.34 -28.36 9.07
N GLU A 212 -3.59 -28.62 8.70
CA GLU A 212 -4.41 -29.66 9.35
C GLU A 212 -3.71 -31.03 9.37
N PRO A 213 -3.10 -31.52 8.26
CA PRO A 213 -2.40 -32.80 8.30
C PRO A 213 -1.17 -32.81 9.22
N TYR A 214 -0.53 -31.67 9.41
CA TYR A 214 0.59 -31.55 10.35
C TYR A 214 0.10 -31.64 11.81
N PHE A 215 -0.97 -30.94 12.15
CA PHE A 215 -1.58 -31.02 13.50
C PHE A 215 -2.11 -32.42 13.80
N GLU A 216 -2.69 -33.11 12.82
CA GLU A 216 -3.14 -34.52 12.97
C GLU A 216 -1.97 -35.44 13.30
N LYS A 217 -0.80 -35.28 12.66
CA LYS A 217 0.41 -36.05 13.00
C LYS A 217 0.91 -35.79 14.43
N LEU A 218 0.61 -34.62 14.99
CA LEU A 218 0.88 -34.30 16.40
C LEU A 218 -0.20 -34.83 17.36
N GLY A 219 -1.20 -35.59 16.86
CA GLY A 219 -2.30 -36.11 17.66
C GLY A 219 -3.42 -35.13 17.96
N LEU A 220 -3.39 -33.94 17.34
CA LEU A 220 -4.45 -32.94 17.48
C LEU A 220 -5.56 -33.24 16.46
N LYS A 221 -6.79 -33.23 16.91
CA LYS A 221 -7.95 -33.44 16.04
C LYS A 221 -8.88 -32.22 16.08
N LYS A 222 -9.15 -31.64 14.91
CA LYS A 222 -10.11 -30.56 14.78
C LYS A 222 -11.54 -31.10 14.93
N ILE A 223 -12.32 -30.51 15.82
CA ILE A 223 -13.74 -30.82 16.03
C ILE A 223 -14.55 -29.58 15.65
N VAL A 224 -15.48 -29.74 14.71
CA VAL A 224 -16.36 -28.66 14.26
C VAL A 224 -17.81 -29.07 14.46
N ALA A 225 -18.58 -28.23 15.13
CA ALA A 225 -20.03 -28.36 15.23
C ALA A 225 -20.69 -27.09 14.69
N LYS A 226 -21.73 -27.27 13.88
CA LYS A 226 -22.54 -26.17 13.33
C LYS A 226 -23.98 -26.33 13.80
N ALA A 227 -24.64 -25.19 14.05
CA ALA A 227 -26.09 -25.21 14.34
C ALA A 227 -26.86 -25.74 13.11
N THR A 228 -28.05 -26.29 13.31
CA THR A 228 -28.88 -26.89 12.26
C THR A 228 -29.09 -25.93 11.07
N ASN A 229 -29.39 -24.66 11.36
CA ASN A 229 -29.63 -23.64 10.34
C ASN A 229 -28.35 -22.86 9.92
N SER A 230 -27.14 -23.41 10.18
CA SER A 230 -25.86 -22.80 9.84
C SER A 230 -24.98 -23.71 8.97
N SER A 231 -25.59 -24.57 8.17
CA SER A 231 -24.89 -25.57 7.33
C SER A 231 -23.90 -24.97 6.35
N ARG A 232 -24.13 -23.73 5.89
CA ARG A 232 -23.27 -23.01 4.96
C ARG A 232 -22.15 -22.21 5.63
N LYS A 233 -22.16 -22.11 6.97
CA LYS A 233 -21.13 -21.35 7.69
C LYS A 233 -19.73 -21.93 7.43
N ASN A 234 -18.83 -21.09 6.88
CA ASN A 234 -17.48 -21.45 6.47
C ASN A 234 -17.38 -22.54 5.39
N LYS A 235 -18.49 -22.93 4.75
CA LYS A 235 -18.47 -24.00 3.75
C LYS A 235 -17.54 -23.71 2.59
N ILE A 236 -17.54 -22.48 2.08
CA ILE A 236 -16.69 -22.06 0.96
C ILE A 236 -15.19 -22.22 1.25
N PHE A 237 -14.77 -21.97 2.50
CA PHE A 237 -13.38 -22.18 2.94
C PHE A 237 -13.06 -23.66 3.19
N GLU A 238 -14.03 -24.44 3.64
CA GLU A 238 -13.88 -25.89 3.77
C GLU A 238 -13.72 -26.54 2.40
N ASP A 239 -14.55 -26.16 1.42
CA ASP A 239 -14.48 -26.63 0.05
C ASP A 239 -13.14 -26.24 -0.61
N LEU A 240 -12.66 -25.01 -0.38
CA LEU A 240 -11.36 -24.55 -0.87
C LEU A 240 -10.19 -25.41 -0.33
N LYS A 241 -10.21 -25.74 0.97
CA LYS A 241 -9.20 -26.62 1.58
C LYS A 241 -9.23 -28.05 1.00
N ASP A 242 -10.39 -28.51 0.57
CA ASP A 242 -10.60 -29.80 -0.08
C ASP A 242 -10.27 -29.76 -1.59
N GLY A 243 -9.69 -28.65 -2.09
CA GLY A 243 -9.31 -28.46 -3.48
C GLY A 243 -10.46 -28.09 -4.41
N LYS A 244 -11.64 -27.73 -3.86
CA LYS A 244 -12.81 -27.26 -4.60
C LYS A 244 -12.83 -25.73 -4.58
N SER A 245 -12.12 -25.13 -5.52
CA SER A 245 -11.88 -23.67 -5.54
C SER A 245 -12.95 -22.86 -6.27
N GLU A 246 -13.83 -23.49 -7.07
CA GLU A 246 -14.74 -22.81 -8.00
C GLU A 246 -15.65 -21.79 -7.30
N ASP A 247 -16.29 -22.19 -6.19
CA ASP A 247 -17.18 -21.31 -5.43
C ASP A 247 -16.40 -20.16 -4.76
N TYR A 248 -15.17 -20.41 -4.33
CA TYR A 248 -14.32 -19.38 -3.74
C TYR A 248 -13.84 -18.37 -4.80
N ILE A 249 -13.40 -18.86 -5.94
CA ILE A 249 -13.03 -18.01 -7.10
C ILE A 249 -14.21 -17.13 -7.47
N LYS A 250 -15.33 -17.72 -7.80
CA LYS A 250 -16.50 -16.99 -8.32
C LYS A 250 -17.11 -16.00 -7.33
N ASN A 251 -17.17 -16.34 -6.05
CA ASN A 251 -17.92 -15.55 -5.06
C ASN A 251 -17.00 -14.66 -4.17
N VAL A 252 -15.68 -14.83 -4.23
CA VAL A 252 -14.73 -14.05 -3.43
C VAL A 252 -13.68 -13.39 -4.31
N LEU A 253 -12.93 -14.16 -5.12
CA LEU A 253 -11.80 -13.58 -5.87
C LEU A 253 -12.27 -12.75 -7.07
N ASP A 254 -13.19 -13.28 -7.88
CA ASP A 254 -13.66 -12.60 -9.10
C ASP A 254 -14.28 -11.22 -8.79
N PRO A 255 -15.19 -11.06 -7.81
CA PRO A 255 -15.74 -9.75 -7.49
C PRO A 255 -14.69 -8.73 -7.02
N MET A 256 -13.68 -9.18 -6.26
CA MET A 256 -12.58 -8.31 -5.83
C MET A 256 -11.65 -7.96 -6.98
N ASN A 257 -11.44 -8.89 -7.90
CA ASN A 257 -10.65 -8.65 -9.10
C ASN A 257 -11.33 -7.70 -10.07
N GLU A 258 -12.65 -7.85 -10.26
CA GLU A 258 -13.46 -6.92 -11.05
C GLU A 258 -13.37 -5.49 -10.51
N GLN A 259 -13.43 -5.33 -9.18
CA GLN A 259 -13.24 -4.04 -8.53
C GLN A 259 -11.84 -3.49 -8.79
N PHE A 260 -10.79 -4.31 -8.67
CA PHE A 260 -9.42 -3.89 -8.95
C PHE A 260 -9.26 -3.39 -10.38
N LEU A 261 -9.70 -4.19 -11.35
CA LEU A 261 -9.63 -3.85 -12.78
C LEU A 261 -10.42 -2.58 -13.10
N SER A 262 -11.64 -2.45 -12.56
CA SER A 262 -12.48 -1.27 -12.75
C SER A 262 -11.81 0.00 -12.23
N GLU A 263 -11.22 -0.06 -11.03
CA GLU A 263 -10.53 1.08 -10.44
C GLU A 263 -9.32 1.49 -11.27
N VAL A 264 -8.43 0.55 -11.58
CA VAL A 264 -7.23 0.81 -12.37
C VAL A 264 -7.57 1.39 -13.75
N LYS A 265 -8.56 0.81 -14.44
CA LYS A 265 -9.03 1.34 -15.73
C LYS A 265 -9.62 2.75 -15.61
N SER A 266 -10.26 3.06 -14.50
CA SER A 266 -10.80 4.41 -14.26
C SER A 266 -9.70 5.46 -14.07
N GLN A 267 -8.57 5.07 -13.49
CA GLN A 267 -7.44 5.97 -13.19
C GLN A 267 -6.41 6.06 -14.33
N ARG A 268 -6.32 5.03 -15.17
CA ARG A 268 -5.29 4.90 -16.22
C ARG A 268 -5.94 4.70 -17.57
N SER A 269 -6.09 5.79 -18.34
CA SER A 269 -6.84 5.79 -19.61
C SER A 269 -6.32 4.79 -20.65
N LYS A 270 -5.00 4.62 -20.78
CA LYS A 270 -4.42 3.62 -21.69
C LYS A 270 -4.82 2.19 -21.31
N LEU A 271 -4.91 1.88 -20.03
CA LEU A 271 -5.34 0.56 -19.57
C LEU A 271 -6.85 0.34 -19.80
N ALA A 272 -7.64 1.42 -19.81
CA ALA A 272 -9.08 1.33 -20.14
C ALA A 272 -9.34 0.91 -21.58
N GLU A 273 -8.39 1.14 -22.48
CA GLU A 273 -8.49 0.78 -23.91
C GLU A 273 -8.09 -0.68 -24.18
N LEU A 274 -7.50 -1.38 -23.20
CA LEU A 274 -7.07 -2.76 -23.36
C LEU A 274 -8.20 -3.74 -23.13
N ASP A 275 -8.15 -4.87 -23.87
CA ASP A 275 -9.01 -6.01 -23.63
C ASP A 275 -8.72 -6.63 -22.25
N ASP A 276 -9.73 -7.21 -21.60
CA ASP A 276 -9.60 -7.76 -20.24
C ASP A 276 -8.63 -8.94 -20.15
N ASP A 277 -8.31 -9.59 -21.27
CA ASP A 277 -7.32 -10.68 -21.37
C ASP A 277 -5.88 -10.19 -21.62
N ALA A 278 -5.66 -8.87 -21.70
CA ALA A 278 -4.32 -8.32 -21.84
C ALA A 278 -3.43 -8.77 -20.65
N PRO A 279 -2.19 -9.25 -20.88
CA PRO A 279 -1.34 -9.82 -19.84
C PRO A 279 -1.15 -8.90 -18.62
N VAL A 280 -1.04 -7.60 -18.84
CA VAL A 280 -0.92 -6.58 -17.78
C VAL A 280 -2.14 -6.55 -16.86
N LEU A 281 -3.33 -6.87 -17.36
CA LEU A 281 -4.58 -6.94 -16.60
C LEU A 281 -4.85 -8.35 -16.03
N GLN A 282 -3.96 -9.30 -16.33
CA GLN A 282 -4.00 -10.68 -15.86
C GLN A 282 -2.89 -10.99 -14.82
N GLY A 283 -2.36 -9.97 -14.17
CA GLY A 283 -1.37 -10.11 -13.10
C GLY A 283 0.09 -10.03 -13.53
N GLU A 284 0.39 -9.74 -14.81
CA GLU A 284 1.76 -9.56 -15.24
C GLU A 284 2.39 -8.32 -14.58
N SER A 285 3.67 -8.42 -14.29
CA SER A 285 4.47 -7.31 -13.79
C SER A 285 5.63 -7.06 -14.73
N MET A 286 6.07 -5.81 -14.82
CA MET A 286 7.07 -5.42 -15.80
C MET A 286 8.00 -4.31 -15.28
N TYR A 287 9.12 -4.14 -15.97
CA TYR A 287 10.05 -3.06 -15.70
C TYR A 287 9.60 -1.74 -16.32
N THR A 288 10.20 -0.66 -15.87
CA THR A 288 9.88 0.74 -16.19
C THR A 288 9.55 0.99 -17.66
N ALA A 289 10.40 0.57 -18.59
CA ALA A 289 10.22 0.87 -20.02
C ALA A 289 8.93 0.24 -20.59
N GLN A 290 8.67 -1.03 -20.25
CA GLN A 290 7.46 -1.73 -20.67
C GLN A 290 6.22 -1.14 -19.99
N ALA A 291 6.34 -0.79 -18.71
CA ALA A 291 5.26 -0.20 -17.93
C ALA A 291 4.82 1.18 -18.48
N GLU A 292 5.74 1.99 -18.94
CA GLU A 292 5.45 3.26 -19.60
C GLU A 292 4.77 3.05 -20.97
N GLU A 293 5.25 2.09 -21.75
CA GLU A 293 4.68 1.75 -23.06
C GLU A 293 3.21 1.34 -22.94
N VAL A 294 2.89 0.43 -22.01
CA VAL A 294 1.51 -0.04 -21.81
C VAL A 294 0.64 0.93 -21.04
N GLY A 295 1.22 1.95 -20.41
CA GLY A 295 0.49 3.00 -19.69
C GLY A 295 0.21 2.72 -18.22
N LEU A 296 0.94 1.78 -17.62
CA LEU A 296 0.93 1.61 -16.16
C LEU A 296 1.46 2.84 -15.44
N ILE A 297 2.48 3.48 -16.01
CA ILE A 297 3.16 4.65 -15.44
C ILE A 297 3.31 5.77 -16.47
N ASP A 298 3.68 6.96 -16.02
CA ASP A 298 3.88 8.16 -16.85
C ASP A 298 5.35 8.41 -17.21
N GLY A 299 6.25 7.52 -16.78
CA GLY A 299 7.68 7.60 -17.10
C GLY A 299 8.55 7.48 -15.85
N LYS A 300 9.74 8.06 -15.96
CA LYS A 300 10.77 8.00 -14.91
C LYS A 300 11.13 9.41 -14.41
N ARG A 301 11.24 9.56 -13.08
CA ARG A 301 11.67 10.77 -12.38
C ARG A 301 12.56 10.39 -11.19
N THR A 302 13.46 11.26 -10.82
CA THR A 302 14.08 11.21 -9.50
C THR A 302 13.05 11.68 -8.46
N LEU A 303 13.23 11.31 -7.20
CA LEU A 303 12.37 11.80 -6.12
C LEU A 303 12.34 13.33 -6.05
N LEU A 304 13.50 14.00 -6.28
CA LEU A 304 13.58 15.45 -6.29
C LEU A 304 12.78 16.10 -7.43
N GLU A 305 12.77 15.47 -8.61
CA GLU A 305 11.95 15.96 -9.74
C GLU A 305 10.47 15.78 -9.48
N ALA A 306 10.04 14.68 -8.87
CA ALA A 306 8.64 14.46 -8.49
C ALA A 306 8.20 15.44 -7.40
N ILE A 307 9.05 15.75 -6.42
CA ILE A 307 8.79 16.76 -5.39
C ILE A 307 8.65 18.15 -6.03
N ALA A 308 9.52 18.52 -6.95
CA ALA A 308 9.42 19.81 -7.65
C ALA A 308 8.11 19.90 -8.44
N GLU A 309 7.74 18.85 -9.16
CA GLU A 309 6.49 18.81 -9.95
C GLU A 309 5.23 18.89 -9.04
N VAL A 310 5.19 18.15 -7.94
CA VAL A 310 4.04 18.21 -7.02
C VAL A 310 3.95 19.56 -6.32
N ALA A 311 5.07 20.25 -6.06
CA ALA A 311 5.09 21.58 -5.53
C ALA A 311 4.49 22.61 -6.51
N GLU A 312 4.82 22.49 -7.80
CA GLU A 312 4.22 23.35 -8.85
C GLU A 312 2.70 23.13 -8.95
N LEU A 313 2.24 21.88 -8.86
CA LEU A 313 0.81 21.59 -8.85
C LEU A 313 0.12 22.12 -7.59
N GLY A 314 0.77 22.02 -6.43
CA GLY A 314 0.29 22.58 -5.17
C GLY A 314 0.18 24.11 -5.21
N ASP A 315 1.17 24.80 -5.75
CA ASP A 315 1.12 26.26 -5.97
C ASP A 315 -0.04 26.66 -6.88
N ALA A 316 -0.25 25.93 -7.98
CA ALA A 316 -1.35 26.17 -8.89
C ALA A 316 -2.71 25.96 -8.20
N TYR A 317 -2.83 24.92 -7.37
CA TYR A 317 -4.02 24.67 -6.57
C TYR A 317 -4.30 25.81 -5.58
N MET A 318 -3.31 26.24 -4.79
CA MET A 318 -3.45 27.33 -3.83
C MET A 318 -3.78 28.66 -4.52
N GLY A 319 -3.14 28.93 -5.67
CA GLY A 319 -3.45 30.10 -6.49
C GLY A 319 -4.88 30.11 -7.00
N ALA A 320 -5.40 28.96 -7.44
CA ALA A 320 -6.80 28.84 -7.87
C ALA A 320 -7.78 29.05 -6.70
N GLN A 321 -7.50 28.49 -5.52
CA GLN A 321 -8.30 28.68 -4.31
C GLN A 321 -8.41 30.18 -3.93
N SER A 322 -7.30 30.91 -3.98
CA SER A 322 -7.27 32.34 -3.64
C SER A 322 -8.07 33.20 -4.62
N LEU A 323 -8.15 32.82 -5.90
CA LEU A 323 -8.87 33.57 -6.94
C LEU A 323 -10.38 33.32 -6.91
N TYR A 324 -10.81 32.12 -6.60
CA TYR A 324 -12.23 31.73 -6.68
C TYR A 324 -12.95 31.72 -5.34
N GLY A 325 -12.29 32.03 -4.22
CA GLY A 325 -12.91 32.22 -2.90
C GLY A 325 -13.64 31.00 -2.35
N PHE A 326 -13.26 29.83 -2.74
CA PHE A 326 -13.76 28.59 -2.14
C PHE A 326 -13.04 28.36 -0.80
N SER A 327 -13.64 28.81 0.27
CA SER A 327 -13.31 28.48 1.65
C SER A 327 -14.07 27.23 2.11
#